data_44afdedb6307042a926f2726bb3b0c4e
#
_entry.id   44afdedb6307042a926f2726bb3b0c4e
#
_cell.length_a   1.000
_cell.length_b   1.000
_cell.length_c   1.000
_cell.angle_alpha   90.00
_cell.angle_beta   90.00
_cell.angle_gamma   90.00
#
_symmetry.space_group_name_H-M   'P 1'
#
loop_
_entity.id
_entity.type
_entity.pdbx_description
1 polymer ?
#
loop_
_entity_poly.entity_id
_entity_poly.type
_entity_poly.pdbx_seq_one_letter_code
_entity_poly.pdbx_strand_id
1 'polypeptide(L)'
;MTNFIIITAANDKYFWLLQKFIASIRDHDAGREAPIGVLDLDLSSENIAWLEAHGARVCDPGWDYKMAKAEDNWFKAMTARPNLPKHFPGHDIYLWLDCDTWVQDWGAVELYLEGAARDGFAVTPEVDRSYDYEGFYDFQYSCYKTGFGRKMAKKLASAPIINCGAFAATADAPHWDIWSEIFGACLAKKVYFWAEQTALNVAFHTRGLEASFL
;
A
#
# COMPACT_ATOMS: atom_id res chain seq x y z
N MET A 1 -5.70 23.55 4.70
CA MET A 1 -5.61 22.42 3.74
C MET A 1 -4.91 21.29 4.48
N THR A 2 -5.41 20.08 4.39
CA THR A 2 -4.78 18.90 4.99
C THR A 2 -3.42 18.67 4.32
N ASN A 3 -2.36 18.50 5.10
CA ASN A 3 -1.03 18.22 4.59
C ASN A 3 -0.93 16.73 4.27
N PHE A 4 -0.99 16.36 3.00
CA PHE A 4 -0.93 14.96 2.56
C PHE A 4 0.21 14.71 1.57
N ILE A 5 0.52 13.45 1.32
CA ILE A 5 1.43 13.01 0.27
C ILE A 5 0.87 11.79 -0.45
N ILE A 6 0.98 11.77 -1.79
CA ILE A 6 0.67 10.58 -2.60
C ILE A 6 1.96 9.78 -2.77
N ILE A 7 1.94 8.50 -2.41
CA ILE A 7 3.14 7.65 -2.42
C ILE A 7 2.91 6.45 -3.33
N THR A 8 3.95 6.10 -4.05
CA THR A 8 4.01 4.92 -4.91
C THR A 8 5.40 4.30 -4.90
N ALA A 9 5.61 3.23 -5.65
CA ALA A 9 6.91 2.59 -5.80
C ALA A 9 7.09 2.05 -7.21
N ALA A 10 8.32 2.08 -7.73
CA ALA A 10 8.65 1.45 -8.99
C ALA A 10 10.13 1.09 -9.07
N ASN A 11 10.48 0.18 -9.99
CA ASN A 11 11.81 -0.05 -10.52
C ASN A 11 11.86 0.38 -11.99
N ASP A 12 13.01 0.27 -12.63
CA ASP A 12 13.19 0.63 -14.05
C ASP A 12 12.24 -0.11 -14.99
N LYS A 13 11.91 -1.36 -14.71
CA LYS A 13 11.00 -2.14 -15.54
C LYS A 13 9.58 -1.54 -15.62
N TYR A 14 9.13 -0.92 -14.54
CA TYR A 14 7.80 -0.32 -14.42
C TYR A 14 7.83 1.21 -14.50
N PHE A 15 8.97 1.82 -14.81
CA PHE A 15 9.12 3.28 -14.84
C PHE A 15 8.16 3.96 -15.83
N TRP A 16 7.87 3.33 -16.96
CA TRP A 16 6.91 3.86 -17.92
C TRP A 16 5.48 3.95 -17.37
N LEU A 17 5.07 3.03 -16.48
CA LEU A 17 3.80 3.12 -15.75
C LEU A 17 3.84 4.26 -14.74
N LEU A 18 4.93 4.38 -13.97
CA LEU A 18 5.12 5.47 -13.02
C LEU A 18 5.03 6.85 -13.69
N GLN A 19 5.60 7.01 -14.89
CA GLN A 19 5.46 8.26 -15.65
C GLN A 19 4.00 8.56 -15.99
N LYS A 20 3.22 7.56 -16.39
CA LYS A 20 1.79 7.71 -16.68
C LYS A 20 0.96 7.98 -15.43
N PHE A 21 1.30 7.32 -14.33
CA PHE A 21 0.71 7.56 -13.03
C PHE A 21 0.91 9.03 -12.59
N ILE A 22 2.14 9.54 -12.62
CA ILE A 22 2.44 10.94 -12.28
C ILE A 22 1.70 11.90 -13.21
N ALA A 23 1.68 11.63 -14.52
CA ALA A 23 0.95 12.44 -15.47
C ALA A 23 -0.55 12.51 -15.14
N SER A 24 -1.17 11.36 -14.79
CA SER A 24 -2.60 11.34 -14.43
C SER A 24 -2.92 12.19 -13.21
N ILE A 25 -2.01 12.28 -12.22
CA ILE A 25 -2.15 13.18 -11.07
C ILE A 25 -2.03 14.64 -11.52
N ARG A 26 -1.01 14.97 -12.32
CA ARG A 26 -0.70 16.34 -12.76
C ARG A 26 -1.72 16.92 -13.75
N ASP A 27 -2.51 16.08 -14.42
CA ASP A 27 -3.59 16.50 -15.32
C ASP A 27 -4.75 17.17 -14.58
N HIS A 28 -4.86 16.99 -13.25
CA HIS A 28 -5.86 17.65 -12.41
C HIS A 28 -5.31 18.93 -11.79
N ASP A 29 -6.10 20.03 -11.79
CA ASP A 29 -5.67 21.32 -11.22
C ASP A 29 -5.21 21.18 -9.75
N ALA A 30 -5.95 20.43 -8.92
CA ALA A 30 -5.59 20.17 -7.54
C ALA A 30 -4.38 19.21 -7.40
N GLY A 31 -4.11 18.42 -8.42
CA GLY A 31 -2.97 17.49 -8.49
C GLY A 31 -1.66 18.12 -8.95
N ARG A 32 -1.69 19.31 -9.56
CA ARG A 32 -0.48 19.95 -10.14
C ARG A 32 0.66 20.10 -9.15
N GLU A 33 0.34 20.52 -7.93
CA GLU A 33 1.31 20.75 -6.87
C GLU A 33 1.21 19.71 -5.74
N ALA A 34 0.43 18.65 -5.92
CA ALA A 34 0.29 17.61 -4.91
C ALA A 34 1.66 16.96 -4.64
N PRO A 35 2.08 16.82 -3.37
CA PRO A 35 3.33 16.15 -3.04
C PRO A 35 3.30 14.69 -3.47
N ILE A 36 4.34 14.24 -4.18
CA ILE A 36 4.50 12.85 -4.62
C ILE A 36 5.77 12.28 -4.01
N GLY A 37 5.65 11.12 -3.35
CA GLY A 37 6.75 10.30 -2.88
C GLY A 37 6.90 9.05 -3.74
N VAL A 38 8.12 8.68 -4.09
CA VAL A 38 8.42 7.45 -4.83
C VAL A 38 9.44 6.63 -4.06
N LEU A 39 9.08 5.41 -3.70
CA LEU A 39 10.02 4.44 -3.18
C LEU A 39 10.85 3.86 -4.34
N ASP A 40 12.17 4.00 -4.23
CA ASP A 40 13.13 3.47 -5.18
C ASP A 40 13.30 1.96 -4.98
N LEU A 41 12.93 1.19 -6.00
CA LEU A 41 13.05 -0.27 -6.02
C LEU A 41 14.10 -0.73 -7.04
N ASP A 42 15.18 0.00 -7.19
CA ASP A 42 16.23 -0.19 -8.20
C ASP A 42 15.96 0.62 -9.48
N LEU A 43 15.77 1.93 -9.29
CA LEU A 43 15.70 2.91 -10.38
C LEU A 43 17.10 3.34 -10.82
N SER A 44 17.28 3.53 -12.11
CA SER A 44 18.50 4.16 -12.64
C SER A 44 18.61 5.63 -12.22
N SER A 45 19.82 6.15 -12.16
CA SER A 45 20.07 7.57 -11.85
C SER A 45 19.37 8.53 -12.81
N GLU A 46 19.20 8.13 -14.08
CA GLU A 46 18.46 8.90 -15.09
C GLU A 46 16.96 8.99 -14.70
N ASN A 47 16.36 7.88 -14.30
CA ASN A 47 14.95 7.84 -13.90
C ASN A 47 14.71 8.56 -12.58
N ILE A 48 15.64 8.50 -11.62
CA ILE A 48 15.60 9.30 -10.40
C ILE A 48 15.65 10.80 -10.73
N ALA A 49 16.62 11.23 -11.57
CA ALA A 49 16.71 12.63 -11.97
C ALA A 49 15.46 13.12 -12.71
N TRP A 50 14.82 12.27 -13.51
CA TRP A 50 13.54 12.58 -14.15
C TRP A 50 12.44 12.82 -13.12
N LEU A 51 12.32 11.95 -12.10
CA LEU A 51 11.32 12.06 -11.04
C LEU A 51 11.50 13.36 -10.24
N GLU A 52 12.71 13.68 -9.84
CA GLU A 52 13.04 14.91 -9.10
C GLU A 52 12.71 16.16 -9.93
N ALA A 53 13.03 16.16 -11.24
CA ALA A 53 12.69 17.23 -12.17
C ALA A 53 11.17 17.41 -12.34
N HIS A 54 10.35 16.37 -12.06
CA HIS A 54 8.89 16.41 -12.07
C HIS A 54 8.28 16.59 -10.68
N GLY A 55 9.08 17.03 -9.70
CA GLY A 55 8.62 17.38 -8.34
C GLY A 55 8.29 16.18 -7.46
N ALA A 56 8.78 14.99 -7.78
CA ALA A 56 8.65 13.83 -6.90
C ALA A 56 9.86 13.73 -5.95
N ARG A 57 9.61 13.36 -4.69
CA ARG A 57 10.64 13.01 -3.72
C ARG A 57 10.92 11.51 -3.80
N VAL A 58 12.15 11.13 -4.12
CA VAL A 58 12.58 9.73 -4.20
C VAL A 58 13.25 9.30 -2.89
N CYS A 59 12.97 8.08 -2.45
CA CYS A 59 13.52 7.50 -1.22
C CYS A 59 13.82 6.01 -1.43
N ASP A 60 15.08 5.57 -1.17
CA ASP A 60 15.37 4.13 -1.01
C ASP A 60 14.82 3.68 0.36
N PRO A 61 13.81 2.82 0.41
CA PRO A 61 13.23 2.39 1.69
C PRO A 61 14.14 1.43 2.47
N GLY A 62 15.13 0.81 1.83
CA GLY A 62 15.87 -0.28 2.42
C GLY A 62 14.98 -1.48 2.76
N TRP A 63 15.35 -2.22 3.81
CA TRP A 63 14.59 -3.37 4.33
C TRP A 63 14.09 -3.09 5.74
N ASP A 64 12.80 -2.92 5.92
CA ASP A 64 12.21 -2.60 7.23
C ASP A 64 12.12 -3.80 8.18
N TYR A 65 12.25 -5.02 7.67
CA TYR A 65 12.10 -6.24 8.46
C TYR A 65 13.25 -7.21 8.26
N LYS A 66 13.52 -7.99 9.33
CA LYS A 66 14.30 -9.22 9.20
C LYS A 66 13.40 -10.31 8.60
N MET A 67 13.82 -10.88 7.49
CA MET A 67 13.06 -11.88 6.76
C MET A 67 13.68 -13.26 6.86
N ALA A 68 12.86 -14.32 6.75
CA ALA A 68 13.30 -15.71 6.76
C ALA A 68 14.23 -16.06 5.58
N LYS A 69 14.11 -15.33 4.47
CA LYS A 69 15.00 -15.40 3.29
C LYS A 69 15.12 -14.02 2.65
N ALA A 70 16.18 -13.83 1.85
CA ALA A 70 16.32 -12.63 1.02
C ALA A 70 15.31 -12.66 -0.13
N GLU A 71 14.87 -11.48 -0.55
CA GLU A 71 13.99 -11.24 -1.70
C GLU A 71 14.62 -10.20 -2.63
N ASP A 72 14.09 -10.09 -3.83
CA ASP A 72 14.47 -9.07 -4.79
C ASP A 72 14.00 -7.67 -4.37
N ASN A 73 14.62 -6.62 -4.89
CA ASN A 73 14.35 -5.22 -4.50
C ASN A 73 12.88 -4.79 -4.63
N TRP A 74 12.12 -5.35 -5.58
CA TRP A 74 10.70 -5.04 -5.70
C TRP A 74 9.89 -5.35 -4.42
N PHE A 75 10.34 -6.31 -3.60
CA PHE A 75 9.67 -6.65 -2.35
C PHE A 75 9.82 -5.57 -1.27
N LYS A 76 10.78 -4.64 -1.44
CA LYS A 76 10.93 -3.48 -0.56
C LYS A 76 9.65 -2.62 -0.51
N ALA A 77 8.89 -2.52 -1.61
CA ALA A 77 7.59 -1.81 -1.60
C ALA A 77 6.64 -2.40 -0.55
N MET A 78 6.53 -3.72 -0.50
CA MET A 78 5.67 -4.40 0.46
C MET A 78 6.13 -4.19 1.91
N THR A 79 7.46 -4.20 2.14
CA THR A 79 8.00 -3.97 3.49
C THR A 79 7.87 -2.51 3.93
N ALA A 80 7.87 -1.57 3.01
CA ALA A 80 7.78 -0.15 3.29
C ALA A 80 6.34 0.36 3.53
N ARG A 81 5.32 -0.25 2.90
CA ARG A 81 3.92 0.23 3.02
C ARG A 81 3.43 0.37 4.47
N PRO A 82 3.66 -0.57 5.39
CA PRO A 82 3.27 -0.38 6.79
C PRO A 82 4.11 0.68 7.53
N ASN A 83 5.11 1.28 6.88
CA ASN A 83 6.08 2.19 7.48
C ASN A 83 6.20 3.53 6.71
N LEU A 84 5.21 3.91 5.88
CA LEU A 84 5.28 5.12 5.05
C LEU A 84 5.61 6.40 5.83
N PRO A 85 5.07 6.65 7.05
CA PRO A 85 5.43 7.83 7.82
C PRO A 85 6.93 7.93 8.18
N LYS A 86 7.63 6.80 8.26
CA LYS A 86 9.08 6.75 8.49
C LYS A 86 9.85 7.20 7.24
N HIS A 87 9.40 6.78 6.05
CA HIS A 87 10.07 7.06 4.78
C HIS A 87 9.80 8.49 4.26
N PHE A 88 8.61 9.01 4.52
CA PHE A 88 8.17 10.35 4.11
C PHE A 88 7.64 11.15 5.29
N PRO A 89 8.47 11.52 6.28
CA PRO A 89 7.98 12.21 7.48
C PRO A 89 7.45 13.61 7.18
N GLY A 90 6.52 14.08 8.03
CA GLY A 90 6.05 15.47 8.04
C GLY A 90 4.72 15.69 7.33
N HIS A 91 3.95 14.65 7.03
CA HIS A 91 2.60 14.75 6.47
C HIS A 91 1.55 14.26 7.47
N ASP A 92 0.32 14.79 7.35
CA ASP A 92 -0.81 14.41 8.20
C ASP A 92 -1.50 13.16 7.65
N ILE A 93 -1.55 13.01 6.32
CA ILE A 93 -2.16 11.85 5.63
C ILE A 93 -1.23 11.31 4.56
N TYR A 94 -1.14 10.01 4.49
CA TYR A 94 -0.37 9.22 3.53
C TYR A 94 -1.34 8.46 2.63
N LEU A 95 -1.38 8.81 1.34
CA LEU A 95 -2.14 8.11 0.32
C LEU A 95 -1.21 7.22 -0.49
N TRP A 96 -1.34 5.91 -0.35
CA TRP A 96 -0.67 4.94 -1.20
C TRP A 96 -1.51 4.62 -2.44
N LEU A 97 -0.88 4.65 -3.60
CA LEU A 97 -1.45 4.17 -4.86
C LEU A 97 -0.36 3.36 -5.60
N ASP A 98 -0.66 2.12 -6.00
CA ASP A 98 0.27 1.34 -6.82
C ASP A 98 0.55 2.08 -8.16
N CYS A 99 1.77 2.00 -8.67
CA CYS A 99 2.20 2.77 -9.86
C CYS A 99 1.51 2.35 -11.18
N ASP A 100 0.77 1.25 -11.17
CA ASP A 100 -0.06 0.78 -12.28
C ASP A 100 -1.54 1.22 -12.16
N THR A 101 -1.83 2.10 -11.20
CA THR A 101 -3.13 2.77 -11.08
C THR A 101 -3.17 4.07 -11.90
N TRP A 102 -4.35 4.64 -12.04
CA TRP A 102 -4.60 5.86 -12.79
C TRP A 102 -5.59 6.74 -12.04
N VAL A 103 -5.22 8.00 -11.77
CA VAL A 103 -6.14 8.99 -11.20
C VAL A 103 -6.98 9.55 -12.34
N GLN A 104 -8.13 8.94 -12.59
CA GLN A 104 -9.07 9.36 -13.62
C GLN A 104 -9.92 10.56 -13.19
N ASP A 105 -10.25 10.65 -11.91
CA ASP A 105 -11.03 11.72 -11.29
C ASP A 105 -10.39 12.08 -9.95
N TRP A 106 -10.17 13.37 -9.72
CA TRP A 106 -9.59 13.84 -8.46
C TRP A 106 -10.49 13.58 -7.25
N GLY A 107 -11.79 13.49 -7.46
CA GLY A 107 -12.74 13.10 -6.41
C GLY A 107 -12.42 11.76 -5.75
N ALA A 108 -11.77 10.84 -6.49
CA ALA A 108 -11.29 9.58 -5.89
C ALA A 108 -10.18 9.84 -4.85
N VAL A 109 -9.24 10.75 -5.13
CA VAL A 109 -8.20 11.16 -4.17
C VAL A 109 -8.85 11.80 -2.95
N GLU A 110 -9.82 12.70 -3.15
CA GLU A 110 -10.54 13.38 -2.07
C GLU A 110 -11.27 12.39 -1.16
N LEU A 111 -11.94 11.37 -1.73
CA LEU A 111 -12.61 10.32 -0.96
C LEU A 111 -11.66 9.56 -0.04
N TYR A 112 -10.46 9.20 -0.51
CA TYR A 112 -9.43 8.57 0.32
C TYR A 112 -8.96 9.49 1.44
N LEU A 113 -8.68 10.77 1.14
CA LEU A 113 -8.21 11.74 2.12
C LEU A 113 -9.27 12.04 3.19
N GLU A 114 -10.52 12.26 2.79
CA GLU A 114 -11.64 12.49 3.69
C GLU A 114 -11.95 11.26 4.55
N GLY A 115 -11.93 10.08 3.96
CA GLY A 115 -12.11 8.82 4.68
C GLY A 115 -11.03 8.60 5.74
N ALA A 116 -9.76 8.83 5.39
CA ALA A 116 -8.66 8.75 6.35
C ALA A 116 -8.77 9.80 7.45
N ALA A 117 -9.10 11.05 7.11
CA ALA A 117 -9.30 12.11 8.11
C ALA A 117 -10.45 11.81 9.09
N ARG A 118 -11.49 11.10 8.66
CA ARG A 118 -12.66 10.75 9.48
C ARG A 118 -12.39 9.55 10.40
N ASP A 119 -11.84 8.46 9.84
CA ASP A 119 -11.78 7.16 10.51
C ASP A 119 -10.33 6.66 10.73
N GLY A 120 -9.33 7.52 10.43
CA GLY A 120 -7.90 7.19 10.56
C GLY A 120 -7.34 6.38 9.40
N PHE A 121 -8.19 5.61 8.68
CA PHE A 121 -7.82 4.79 7.54
C PHE A 121 -8.95 4.75 6.51
N ALA A 122 -8.61 4.79 5.23
CA ALA A 122 -9.55 4.67 4.13
C ALA A 122 -9.05 3.64 3.11
N VAL A 123 -9.93 2.76 2.64
CA VAL A 123 -9.54 1.65 1.77
C VAL A 123 -10.72 1.12 0.96
N THR A 124 -10.46 0.54 -0.19
CA THR A 124 -11.45 -0.15 -1.02
C THR A 124 -11.42 -1.66 -0.73
N PRO A 125 -12.55 -2.27 -0.35
CA PRO A 125 -12.64 -3.72 -0.21
C PRO A 125 -12.86 -4.39 -1.57
N GLU A 126 -12.35 -5.62 -1.72
CA GLU A 126 -12.54 -6.45 -2.91
C GLU A 126 -13.90 -7.18 -2.84
N VAL A 127 -14.99 -6.43 -3.04
CA VAL A 127 -16.37 -6.95 -2.94
C VAL A 127 -17.15 -6.90 -4.25
N ASP A 128 -16.55 -6.40 -5.32
CA ASP A 128 -17.15 -6.38 -6.66
C ASP A 128 -17.22 -7.79 -7.26
N ARG A 129 -18.16 -8.00 -8.20
CA ARG A 129 -18.34 -9.28 -8.90
C ARG A 129 -17.10 -9.76 -9.65
N SER A 130 -16.20 -8.87 -10.03
CA SER A 130 -14.93 -9.22 -10.67
C SER A 130 -14.01 -10.06 -9.76
N TYR A 131 -14.21 -10.02 -8.45
CA TYR A 131 -13.50 -10.81 -7.46
C TYR A 131 -14.20 -12.15 -7.13
N ASP A 132 -15.43 -12.38 -7.63
CA ASP A 132 -16.18 -13.62 -7.42
C ASP A 132 -15.87 -14.63 -8.55
N TYR A 133 -14.77 -15.36 -8.41
CA TYR A 133 -14.33 -16.38 -9.35
C TYR A 133 -14.14 -17.74 -8.69
N GLU A 134 -14.25 -18.79 -9.48
CA GLU A 134 -14.04 -20.17 -9.02
C GLU A 134 -12.65 -20.33 -8.40
N GLY A 135 -12.58 -20.91 -7.20
CA GLY A 135 -11.32 -21.11 -6.46
C GLY A 135 -10.87 -19.94 -5.59
N PHE A 136 -11.62 -18.81 -5.57
CA PHE A 136 -11.26 -17.66 -4.76
C PHE A 136 -11.13 -18.01 -3.26
N TYR A 137 -12.06 -18.77 -2.71
CA TYR A 137 -11.98 -19.23 -1.33
C TYR A 137 -10.72 -20.05 -1.05
N ASP A 138 -10.40 -21.01 -1.93
CA ASP A 138 -9.22 -21.87 -1.77
C ASP A 138 -7.92 -21.08 -1.86
N PHE A 139 -7.88 -20.10 -2.74
CA PHE A 139 -6.78 -19.15 -2.85
C PHE A 139 -6.60 -18.37 -1.53
N GLN A 140 -7.65 -17.75 -1.01
CA GLN A 140 -7.62 -17.01 0.25
C GLN A 140 -7.24 -17.90 1.42
N TYR A 141 -7.85 -19.08 1.52
CA TYR A 141 -7.50 -20.06 2.54
C TYR A 141 -5.99 -20.41 2.49
N SER A 142 -5.45 -20.60 1.29
CA SER A 142 -4.02 -20.91 1.10
C SER A 142 -3.13 -19.76 1.57
N CYS A 143 -3.47 -18.50 1.25
CA CYS A 143 -2.74 -17.30 1.68
C CYS A 143 -2.69 -17.21 3.21
N TYR A 144 -3.83 -17.24 3.89
CA TYR A 144 -3.89 -17.19 5.35
C TYR A 144 -3.20 -18.40 6.01
N LYS A 145 -3.38 -19.60 5.45
CA LYS A 145 -2.73 -20.81 5.97
C LYS A 145 -1.21 -20.70 5.91
N THR A 146 -0.68 -20.15 4.82
CA THR A 146 0.76 -20.01 4.60
C THR A 146 1.41 -19.09 5.62
N GLY A 147 0.84 -17.91 5.87
CA GLY A 147 1.41 -16.93 6.80
C GLY A 147 0.99 -17.12 8.25
N PHE A 148 -0.26 -17.56 8.51
CA PHE A 148 -0.90 -17.48 9.82
C PHE A 148 -1.49 -18.82 10.33
N GLY A 149 -1.38 -19.88 9.54
CA GLY A 149 -1.80 -21.23 9.91
C GLY A 149 -3.28 -21.51 9.72
N ARG A 150 -3.65 -22.80 9.90
CA ARG A 150 -5.00 -23.32 9.58
C ARG A 150 -6.14 -22.65 10.35
N LYS A 151 -5.91 -22.27 11.60
CA LYS A 151 -6.97 -21.65 12.44
C LYS A 151 -7.37 -20.28 11.86
N MET A 152 -6.38 -19.47 11.48
CA MET A 152 -6.61 -18.16 10.86
C MET A 152 -7.26 -18.31 9.48
N ALA A 153 -6.76 -19.24 8.66
CA ALA A 153 -7.34 -19.54 7.34
C ALA A 153 -8.83 -19.88 7.43
N LYS A 154 -9.22 -20.78 8.33
CA LYS A 154 -10.65 -21.11 8.54
C LYS A 154 -11.50 -19.92 9.00
N LYS A 155 -10.90 -18.98 9.75
CA LYS A 155 -11.61 -17.80 10.26
C LYS A 155 -11.82 -16.75 9.17
N LEU A 156 -10.85 -16.55 8.29
CA LEU A 156 -10.80 -15.37 7.43
C LEU A 156 -10.94 -15.64 5.91
N ALA A 157 -10.90 -16.90 5.45
CA ALA A 157 -10.95 -17.19 4.02
C ALA A 157 -12.25 -16.76 3.31
N SER A 158 -13.33 -16.49 4.08
CA SER A 158 -14.58 -15.96 3.56
C SER A 158 -14.83 -14.49 3.98
N ALA A 159 -13.87 -13.86 4.67
CA ALA A 159 -14.01 -12.46 5.04
C ALA A 159 -13.78 -11.57 3.82
N PRO A 160 -14.42 -10.39 3.74
CA PRO A 160 -14.10 -9.40 2.71
C PRO A 160 -12.61 -9.07 2.74
N ILE A 161 -11.99 -9.01 1.56
CA ILE A 161 -10.58 -8.68 1.42
C ILE A 161 -10.42 -7.18 1.33
N ILE A 162 -9.46 -6.67 2.06
CA ILE A 162 -9.00 -5.30 2.01
C ILE A 162 -7.79 -5.27 1.08
N ASN A 163 -7.89 -4.50 0.02
CA ASN A 163 -6.81 -4.33 -0.96
C ASN A 163 -5.76 -3.36 -0.44
N CYS A 164 -4.48 -3.66 -0.59
CA CYS A 164 -3.39 -2.76 -0.19
C CYS A 164 -2.74 -2.01 -1.36
N GLY A 165 -3.29 -2.10 -2.56
CA GLY A 165 -2.84 -1.34 -3.74
C GLY A 165 -3.31 0.11 -3.77
N ALA A 166 -4.37 0.45 -2.99
CA ALA A 166 -4.85 1.81 -2.80
C ALA A 166 -5.43 1.97 -1.40
N PHE A 167 -4.85 2.85 -0.59
CA PHE A 167 -5.34 3.19 0.76
C PHE A 167 -4.79 4.56 1.21
N ALA A 168 -5.48 5.19 2.13
CA ALA A 168 -4.96 6.36 2.84
C ALA A 168 -5.01 6.14 4.35
N ALA A 169 -4.04 6.71 5.08
CA ALA A 169 -4.03 6.66 6.54
C ALA A 169 -3.46 7.95 7.13
N THR A 170 -3.98 8.37 8.29
CA THR A 170 -3.38 9.47 9.05
C THR A 170 -2.02 9.07 9.64
N ALA A 171 -1.18 10.05 9.91
CA ALA A 171 0.17 9.80 10.44
C ALA A 171 0.17 9.04 11.77
N ASP A 172 -0.86 9.25 12.59
CA ASP A 172 -1.05 8.68 13.93
C ASP A 172 -1.98 7.46 13.95
N ALA A 173 -2.38 6.95 12.77
CA ALA A 173 -3.27 5.80 12.69
C ALA A 173 -2.65 4.56 13.35
N PRO A 174 -3.36 3.87 14.27
CA PRO A 174 -2.86 2.66 14.93
C PRO A 174 -2.63 1.52 13.95
N HIS A 175 -3.13 1.65 12.73
CA HIS A 175 -2.97 0.69 11.63
C HIS A 175 -1.52 0.42 11.30
N TRP A 176 -0.66 1.46 11.32
CA TRP A 176 0.76 1.33 10.99
C TRP A 176 1.46 0.32 11.89
N ASP A 177 1.36 0.51 13.19
CA ASP A 177 2.04 -0.32 14.17
C ASP A 177 1.49 -1.76 14.18
N ILE A 178 0.16 -1.90 14.14
CA ILE A 178 -0.51 -3.20 14.18
C ILE A 178 -0.22 -4.01 12.91
N TRP A 179 -0.30 -3.38 11.74
CA TRP A 179 0.03 -4.02 10.47
C TRP A 179 1.51 -4.41 10.42
N SER A 180 2.40 -3.49 10.80
CA SER A 180 3.85 -3.71 10.86
C SER A 180 4.21 -4.87 11.80
N GLU A 181 3.62 -4.95 13.01
CA GLU A 181 3.81 -6.05 13.97
C GLU A 181 3.43 -7.40 13.34
N ILE A 182 2.22 -7.49 12.79
CA ILE A 182 1.69 -8.73 12.23
C ILE A 182 2.48 -9.16 10.99
N PHE A 183 2.82 -8.22 10.12
CA PHE A 183 3.58 -8.48 8.91
C PHE A 183 5.01 -8.93 9.25
N GLY A 184 5.71 -8.23 10.15
CA GLY A 184 7.05 -8.60 10.60
C GLY A 184 7.09 -10.00 11.22
N ALA A 185 6.09 -10.33 12.05
CA ALA A 185 5.98 -11.67 12.64
C ALA A 185 5.72 -12.77 11.58
N CYS A 186 5.03 -12.44 10.49
CA CYS A 186 4.85 -13.33 9.35
C CYS A 186 6.18 -13.52 8.60
N LEU A 187 6.86 -12.44 8.22
CA LEU A 187 8.10 -12.46 7.44
C LEU A 187 9.25 -13.18 8.12
N ALA A 188 9.31 -13.12 9.45
CA ALA A 188 10.30 -13.85 10.23
C ALA A 188 10.16 -15.39 10.10
N LYS A 189 8.99 -15.88 9.72
CA LYS A 189 8.68 -17.30 9.56
C LYS A 189 8.56 -17.73 8.12
N LYS A 190 7.89 -16.92 7.30
CA LYS A 190 7.56 -17.25 5.91
C LYS A 190 7.46 -15.99 5.07
N VAL A 191 8.22 -15.95 3.99
CA VAL A 191 8.13 -14.93 2.94
C VAL A 191 7.37 -15.50 1.76
N TYR A 192 6.36 -14.78 1.29
CA TYR A 192 5.56 -15.12 0.10
C TYR A 192 4.88 -13.86 -0.43
N PHE A 193 4.50 -13.84 -1.70
CA PHE A 193 4.01 -12.67 -2.41
C PHE A 193 2.83 -11.97 -1.69
N TRP A 194 1.87 -12.71 -1.20
CA TRP A 194 0.65 -12.18 -0.57
C TRP A 194 0.78 -11.88 0.94
N ALA A 195 2.00 -11.96 1.49
CA ALA A 195 2.21 -11.84 2.94
C ALA A 195 1.74 -10.50 3.50
N GLU A 196 1.98 -9.42 2.78
CA GLU A 196 1.65 -8.06 3.17
C GLU A 196 0.12 -7.84 3.24
N GLN A 197 -0.59 -8.08 2.14
CA GLN A 197 -2.05 -7.94 2.09
C GLN A 197 -2.74 -8.88 3.07
N THR A 198 -2.24 -10.12 3.19
CA THR A 198 -2.76 -11.07 4.17
C THR A 198 -2.57 -10.56 5.60
N ALA A 199 -1.43 -9.92 5.91
CA ALA A 199 -1.17 -9.34 7.24
C ALA A 199 -2.09 -8.15 7.54
N LEU A 200 -2.33 -7.25 6.56
CA LEU A 200 -3.29 -6.16 6.67
C LEU A 200 -4.68 -6.69 7.01
N ASN A 201 -5.15 -7.69 6.26
CA ASN A 201 -6.45 -8.31 6.48
C ASN A 201 -6.55 -9.00 7.87
N VAL A 202 -5.47 -9.66 8.32
CA VAL A 202 -5.43 -10.21 9.68
C VAL A 202 -5.52 -9.09 10.71
N ALA A 203 -4.82 -7.96 10.51
CA ALA A 203 -4.90 -6.80 11.39
C ALA A 203 -6.34 -6.29 11.52
N PHE A 204 -7.00 -6.00 10.41
CA PHE A 204 -8.38 -5.52 10.41
C PHE A 204 -9.35 -6.49 11.07
N HIS A 205 -9.40 -7.74 10.63
CA HIS A 205 -10.39 -8.70 11.09
C HIS A 205 -10.14 -9.26 12.51
N THR A 206 -8.99 -8.96 13.13
CA THR A 206 -8.66 -9.53 14.45
C THR A 206 -8.31 -8.53 15.52
N ARG A 207 -8.04 -7.26 15.17
CA ARG A 207 -7.58 -6.23 16.12
C ARG A 207 -8.57 -5.09 16.32
N GLY A 208 -9.76 -5.16 15.70
CA GLY A 208 -10.81 -4.15 15.88
C GLY A 208 -10.43 -2.79 15.27
N LEU A 209 -9.68 -2.80 14.16
CA LEU A 209 -9.37 -1.58 13.42
C LEU A 209 -10.60 -1.11 12.65
N GLU A 210 -10.82 0.19 12.66
CA GLU A 210 -11.90 0.86 11.93
C GLU A 210 -11.35 1.48 10.65
N ALA A 211 -12.17 1.61 9.61
CA ALA A 211 -11.82 2.26 8.37
C ALA A 211 -13.05 2.81 7.65
N SER A 212 -12.84 3.85 6.85
CA SER A 212 -13.75 4.22 5.78
C SER A 212 -13.59 3.24 4.63
N PHE A 213 -14.61 2.46 4.35
CA PHE A 213 -14.70 1.63 3.15
C PHE A 213 -15.33 2.45 2.02
N LEU A 214 -14.60 2.55 0.89
CA LEU A 214 -14.94 3.38 -0.26
C LEU A 214 -15.56 2.54 -1.39
#